data_dff7d3a325e56621a2a6c8939103e6ad
#
_entry.id   dff7d3a325e56621a2a6c8939103e6ad
#
_cell.length_a   1.000
_cell.length_b   1.000
_cell.length_c   1.000
_cell.angle_alpha   90.00
_cell.angle_beta   90.00
_cell.angle_gamma   90.00
#
_symmetry.space_group_name_H-M   'P 1'
#
loop_
_entity.id
_entity.type
_entity.pdbx_description
1 polymer ?
#
loop_
_entity_poly.entity_id
_entity_poly.type
_entity_poly.pdbx_seq_one_letter_code
_entity_poly.pdbx_strand_id
1 'polypeptide(L)'
;MRKNNLFKKTVAAGLVLLMTASLAACDGKKTDTKTEDKKTETKADKEEDVELQVFIAASLNTAMTDIAERYEKEHPNVKIVYNADSSGTLLTQIEEGYECDLFFSAAQKQMDQLQDEDGPVVDGTRHNVVNNQVCLVTWKGSGTEVTGLSDIGKAKSIALADGSVPVGKYTRQAMVNAGMLDKVDDVSQITTSEIQEALGGVKINECA
;
A
#
# COMPACT_ATOMS: atom_id res chain seq x y z
N MET A 1 29.64 -20.54 -5.41
CA MET A 1 29.83 -21.85 -4.72
C MET A 1 28.96 -21.96 -3.50
N ARG A 2 28.15 -23.03 -3.47
CA ARG A 2 27.37 -23.58 -2.32
C ARG A 2 26.16 -22.78 -1.85
N LYS A 3 25.01 -23.40 -1.59
CA LYS A 3 24.35 -24.69 -1.96
C LYS A 3 22.90 -24.55 -1.50
N ASN A 4 22.03 -25.00 -2.37
CA ASN A 4 20.66 -25.44 -2.16
C ASN A 4 20.32 -25.93 -0.76
N ASN A 5 19.16 -25.50 -0.26
CA ASN A 5 18.38 -26.38 0.61
C ASN A 5 16.92 -26.44 0.14
N LEU A 6 16.69 -27.57 -0.47
CA LEU A 6 15.44 -28.11 -0.93
C LEU A 6 14.62 -28.56 0.28
N PHE A 7 13.55 -27.88 0.63
CA PHE A 7 12.58 -28.40 1.59
C PHE A 7 11.56 -29.27 0.86
N LYS A 8 11.76 -30.57 0.98
CA LYS A 8 10.81 -31.62 0.54
C LYS A 8 9.61 -31.61 1.47
N LYS A 9 8.44 -31.32 0.91
CA LYS A 9 7.15 -31.56 1.56
C LYS A 9 6.85 -33.06 1.53
N THR A 10 6.79 -33.67 2.67
CA THR A 10 6.24 -35.00 2.85
C THR A 10 4.75 -34.89 3.12
N VAL A 11 3.97 -35.37 2.16
CA VAL A 11 2.53 -35.58 2.32
C VAL A 11 2.34 -36.90 3.10
N ALA A 12 1.75 -36.84 4.27
CA ALA A 12 1.29 -38.01 5.02
C ALA A 12 -0.19 -38.26 4.69
N ALA A 13 -0.46 -39.26 3.91
CA ALA A 13 -1.79 -39.79 3.66
C ALA A 13 -2.26 -40.58 4.89
N GLY A 14 -3.29 -40.05 5.57
CA GLY A 14 -4.00 -40.76 6.63
C GLY A 14 -5.26 -41.45 6.10
N LEU A 15 -5.20 -42.74 6.00
CA LEU A 15 -6.28 -43.64 5.64
C LEU A 15 -7.24 -43.75 6.84
N VAL A 16 -8.50 -43.42 6.69
CA VAL A 16 -9.54 -43.78 7.69
C VAL A 16 -10.55 -44.72 7.09
N LEU A 17 -10.63 -45.83 7.76
CA LEU A 17 -11.39 -47.05 7.46
C LEU A 17 -12.87 -46.81 7.73
N LEU A 18 -13.70 -47.29 6.80
CA LEU A 18 -15.14 -47.49 6.96
C LEU A 18 -15.42 -48.58 8.03
N MET A 19 -16.46 -48.34 8.80
CA MET A 19 -17.22 -49.48 9.37
C MET A 19 -18.69 -49.30 9.18
N THR A 20 -19.21 -50.32 8.58
CA THR A 20 -20.56 -50.58 8.11
C THR A 20 -21.47 -51.13 9.20
N ALA A 21 -22.76 -50.93 8.93
CA ALA A 21 -23.87 -51.84 9.18
C ALA A 21 -24.56 -51.84 10.56
N SER A 22 -25.85 -51.58 10.53
CA SER A 22 -26.81 -52.65 10.83
C SER A 22 -28.23 -52.26 10.39
N LEU A 23 -28.80 -53.17 9.65
CA LEU A 23 -30.22 -53.29 9.30
C LEU A 23 -31.06 -53.78 10.47
N ALA A 24 -32.33 -53.32 10.56
CA ALA A 24 -33.52 -54.12 10.89
C ALA A 24 -34.71 -53.16 10.77
N ALA A 25 -35.58 -53.26 9.84
CA ALA A 25 -36.66 -54.18 9.57
C ALA A 25 -37.96 -53.76 10.24
N CYS A 26 -38.94 -53.39 9.35
CA CYS A 26 -40.37 -53.65 9.34
C CYS A 26 -41.25 -53.19 10.54
N ASP A 27 -42.28 -52.45 10.32
CA ASP A 27 -43.60 -52.89 9.85
C ASP A 27 -44.62 -51.72 9.89
N GLY A 28 -45.40 -51.63 8.90
CA GLY A 28 -46.81 -51.35 8.68
C GLY A 28 -47.50 -50.12 9.28
N LYS A 29 -48.02 -49.29 8.46
CA LYS A 29 -49.44 -48.96 8.23
C LYS A 29 -49.75 -47.48 7.98
N LYS A 30 -50.15 -47.24 6.76
CA LYS A 30 -51.16 -46.30 6.18
C LYS A 30 -51.47 -44.94 6.83
N THR A 31 -51.47 -44.00 5.89
CA THR A 31 -52.39 -42.86 5.67
C THR A 31 -52.14 -41.62 6.52
N ASP A 32 -51.71 -40.50 5.94
CA ASP A 32 -52.53 -39.43 5.34
C ASP A 32 -51.64 -38.36 4.73
N THR A 33 -52.07 -37.87 3.60
CA THR A 33 -51.55 -36.81 2.79
C THR A 33 -51.55 -35.50 3.55
N LYS A 34 -50.39 -34.92 3.74
CA LYS A 34 -50.24 -33.47 3.94
C LYS A 34 -49.00 -32.98 3.24
N THR A 35 -49.23 -32.23 2.18
CA THR A 35 -48.23 -31.47 1.43
C THR A 35 -47.65 -30.43 2.38
N GLU A 36 -46.44 -30.65 2.83
CA GLU A 36 -45.61 -29.61 3.46
C GLU A 36 -44.62 -29.12 2.42
N ASP A 37 -44.79 -27.84 2.07
CA ASP A 37 -43.85 -27.08 1.29
C ASP A 37 -42.44 -27.14 1.95
N LYS A 38 -41.59 -27.90 1.33
CA LYS A 38 -40.15 -27.94 1.71
C LYS A 38 -39.51 -26.64 1.24
N LYS A 39 -39.60 -25.63 2.10
CA LYS A 39 -38.81 -24.41 1.98
C LYS A 39 -37.35 -24.81 1.94
N THR A 40 -36.80 -24.79 0.74
CA THR A 40 -35.35 -24.93 0.55
C THR A 40 -34.70 -23.73 1.19
N GLU A 41 -34.27 -23.85 2.40
CA GLU A 41 -33.32 -22.89 3.00
C GLU A 41 -32.02 -23.04 2.22
N THR A 42 -31.83 -22.09 1.32
CA THR A 42 -30.51 -21.84 0.73
C THR A 42 -29.61 -21.49 1.91
N LYS A 43 -28.73 -22.41 2.33
CA LYS A 43 -27.60 -22.07 3.18
C LYS A 43 -26.86 -20.98 2.42
N ALA A 44 -26.95 -19.76 2.89
CA ALA A 44 -25.97 -18.74 2.56
C ALA A 44 -24.62 -19.31 3.05
N ASP A 45 -23.72 -19.59 2.14
CA ASP A 45 -22.33 -19.89 2.48
C ASP A 45 -21.86 -18.69 3.34
N LYS A 46 -21.54 -18.97 4.58
CA LYS A 46 -20.94 -17.99 5.46
C LYS A 46 -19.55 -17.75 4.87
N GLU A 47 -19.32 -16.58 4.30
CA GLU A 47 -17.98 -16.17 3.90
C GLU A 47 -17.07 -16.27 5.12
N GLU A 48 -15.87 -16.81 4.93
CA GLU A 48 -14.89 -16.95 6.00
C GLU A 48 -14.37 -15.57 6.41
N ASP A 49 -14.08 -15.39 7.70
CA ASP A 49 -13.48 -14.16 8.20
C ASP A 49 -12.04 -14.05 7.68
N VAL A 50 -11.71 -12.93 7.05
CA VAL A 50 -10.40 -12.64 6.44
C VAL A 50 -9.79 -11.41 7.08
N GLU A 51 -8.52 -11.49 7.47
CA GLU A 51 -7.73 -10.32 7.87
C GLU A 51 -6.69 -10.03 6.79
N LEU A 52 -6.67 -8.80 6.26
CA LEU A 52 -5.73 -8.33 5.24
C LEU A 52 -4.67 -7.44 5.89
N GLN A 53 -3.39 -7.81 5.71
CA GLN A 53 -2.24 -7.01 6.10
C GLN A 53 -1.89 -6.05 4.97
N VAL A 54 -2.16 -4.77 5.15
CA VAL A 54 -2.00 -3.76 4.09
C VAL A 54 -0.94 -2.74 4.47
N PHE A 55 0.16 -2.74 3.75
CA PHE A 55 1.26 -1.79 3.95
C PHE A 55 0.99 -0.55 3.11
N ILE A 56 1.00 0.63 3.73
CA ILE A 56 0.68 1.90 3.07
C ILE A 56 1.73 2.96 3.35
N ALA A 57 2.12 3.70 2.33
CA ALA A 57 2.92 4.90 2.56
C ALA A 57 2.19 5.84 3.53
N ALA A 58 2.91 6.38 4.52
CA ALA A 58 2.33 7.17 5.62
C ALA A 58 1.45 8.35 5.15
N SER A 59 1.76 8.93 3.99
CA SER A 59 0.95 9.99 3.37
C SER A 59 -0.47 9.57 2.97
N LEU A 60 -0.72 8.26 2.85
CA LEU A 60 -2.03 7.70 2.48
C LEU A 60 -2.91 7.39 3.69
N ASN A 61 -2.37 7.45 4.91
CA ASN A 61 -3.03 6.92 6.10
C ASN A 61 -4.48 7.41 6.27
N THR A 62 -4.71 8.72 6.17
CA THR A 62 -6.06 9.30 6.33
C THR A 62 -7.04 8.77 5.29
N ALA A 63 -6.65 8.79 4.01
CA ALA A 63 -7.51 8.36 2.92
C ALA A 63 -7.79 6.84 2.98
N MET A 64 -6.78 6.05 3.33
CA MET A 64 -6.92 4.60 3.42
C MET A 64 -7.76 4.17 4.62
N THR A 65 -7.68 4.89 5.75
CA THR A 65 -8.59 4.65 6.89
C THR A 65 -10.05 4.82 6.47
N ASP A 66 -10.38 5.91 5.78
CA ASP A 66 -11.74 6.13 5.27
C ASP A 66 -12.20 5.05 4.28
N ILE A 67 -11.26 4.54 3.46
CA ILE A 67 -11.53 3.44 2.52
C ILE A 67 -11.80 2.13 3.27
N ALA A 68 -10.98 1.80 4.28
CA ALA A 68 -11.18 0.60 5.08
C ALA A 68 -12.55 0.59 5.76
N GLU A 69 -12.93 1.69 6.41
CA GLU A 69 -14.25 1.81 7.06
C GLU A 69 -15.41 1.58 6.10
N ARG A 70 -15.30 2.00 4.84
CA ARG A 70 -16.33 1.77 3.83
C ARG A 70 -16.33 0.34 3.34
N TYR A 71 -15.15 -0.21 3.08
CA TYR A 71 -14.98 -1.57 2.58
C TYR A 71 -15.48 -2.60 3.60
N GLU A 72 -15.11 -2.46 4.87
CA GLU A 72 -15.54 -3.35 5.96
C GLU A 72 -17.06 -3.29 6.23
N LYS A 73 -17.71 -2.16 5.94
CA LYS A 73 -19.19 -2.07 6.01
C LYS A 73 -19.87 -2.88 4.91
N GLU A 74 -19.28 -2.94 3.72
CA GLU A 74 -19.77 -3.71 2.58
C GLU A 74 -19.37 -5.18 2.66
N HIS A 75 -18.23 -5.47 3.31
CA HIS A 75 -17.62 -6.79 3.48
C HIS A 75 -17.35 -7.08 4.97
N PRO A 76 -18.38 -7.37 5.77
CA PRO A 76 -18.25 -7.48 7.23
C PRO A 76 -17.42 -8.69 7.70
N ASN A 77 -17.09 -9.62 6.80
CA ASN A 77 -16.19 -10.73 7.02
C ASN A 77 -14.72 -10.37 6.76
N VAL A 78 -14.41 -9.16 6.26
CA VAL A 78 -13.06 -8.70 5.98
C VAL A 78 -12.65 -7.65 7.00
N LYS A 79 -11.45 -7.81 7.56
CA LYS A 79 -10.80 -6.82 8.42
C LYS A 79 -9.51 -6.36 7.77
N ILE A 80 -9.30 -5.05 7.68
CA ILE A 80 -8.10 -4.45 7.11
C ILE A 80 -7.20 -3.94 8.24
N VAL A 81 -5.96 -4.41 8.26
CA VAL A 81 -4.94 -4.00 9.23
C VAL A 81 -3.85 -3.22 8.49
N TYR A 82 -3.70 -1.94 8.81
CA TYR A 82 -2.69 -1.09 8.17
C TYR A 82 -1.37 -1.09 8.93
N ASN A 83 -0.28 -1.21 8.16
CA ASN A 83 1.06 -0.82 8.57
C ASN A 83 1.45 0.43 7.76
N ALA A 84 1.53 1.59 8.42
CA ALA A 84 1.77 2.88 7.79
C ALA A 84 3.15 3.42 8.14
N ASP A 85 4.04 3.51 7.16
CA ASP A 85 5.41 4.02 7.31
C ASP A 85 5.93 4.60 5.99
N SER A 86 7.19 5.01 5.94
CA SER A 86 7.84 5.35 4.67
C SER A 86 7.86 4.15 3.73
N SER A 87 7.70 4.38 2.42
CA SER A 87 7.73 3.29 1.44
C SER A 87 9.04 2.50 1.47
N GLY A 88 10.15 3.13 1.89
CA GLY A 88 11.45 2.46 2.05
C GLY A 88 11.48 1.52 3.25
N THR A 89 10.96 1.95 4.40
CA THR A 89 10.84 1.09 5.60
C THR A 89 9.95 -0.11 5.32
N LEU A 90 8.80 0.12 4.67
CA LEU A 90 7.86 -0.95 4.32
C LEU A 90 8.47 -1.96 3.35
N LEU A 91 9.23 -1.48 2.34
CA LEU A 91 10.00 -2.34 1.45
C LEU A 91 10.92 -3.27 2.24
N THR A 92 11.73 -2.71 3.15
CA THR A 92 12.65 -3.50 3.98
C THR A 92 11.90 -4.55 4.80
N GLN A 93 10.77 -4.22 5.39
CA GLN A 93 9.96 -5.18 6.15
C GLN A 93 9.45 -6.33 5.26
N ILE A 94 9.02 -6.04 4.03
CA ILE A 94 8.59 -7.06 3.07
C ILE A 94 9.77 -7.98 2.70
N GLU A 95 10.95 -7.41 2.43
CA GLU A 95 12.16 -8.17 2.14
C GLU A 95 12.64 -9.02 3.32
N GLU A 96 12.37 -8.58 4.56
CA GLU A 96 12.61 -9.34 5.79
C GLU A 96 11.57 -10.44 6.05
N GLY A 97 10.51 -10.51 5.24
CA GLY A 97 9.50 -11.58 5.28
C GLY A 97 8.31 -11.27 6.19
N TYR A 98 8.04 -9.99 6.47
CA TYR A 98 6.79 -9.60 7.13
C TYR A 98 5.61 -9.92 6.22
N GLU A 99 4.52 -10.37 6.82
CA GLU A 99 3.28 -10.68 6.12
C GLU A 99 2.66 -9.40 5.56
N CYS A 100 2.43 -9.39 4.25
CA CYS A 100 1.89 -8.24 3.52
C CYS A 100 1.07 -8.74 2.33
N ASP A 101 -0.24 -8.52 2.36
CA ASP A 101 -1.15 -8.91 1.27
C ASP A 101 -1.21 -7.83 0.19
N LEU A 102 -1.15 -6.55 0.59
CA LEU A 102 -1.18 -5.41 -0.32
C LEU A 102 -0.16 -4.36 0.09
N PHE A 103 0.56 -3.81 -0.89
CA PHE A 103 1.50 -2.72 -0.66
C PHE A 103 1.16 -1.51 -1.53
N PHE A 104 0.91 -0.36 -0.88
CA PHE A 104 0.72 0.94 -1.54
C PHE A 104 1.95 1.81 -1.34
N SER A 105 2.87 1.76 -2.28
CA SER A 105 4.07 2.60 -2.30
C SER A 105 3.78 3.99 -2.85
N ALA A 106 4.38 5.02 -2.25
CA ALA A 106 4.35 6.39 -2.78
C ALA A 106 5.32 6.60 -3.96
N ALA A 107 6.18 5.63 -4.28
CA ALA A 107 7.15 5.74 -5.37
C ALA A 107 7.32 4.43 -6.14
N GLN A 108 7.57 4.55 -7.43
CA GLN A 108 7.78 3.41 -8.34
C GLN A 108 9.01 2.58 -7.94
N LYS A 109 10.08 3.23 -7.46
CA LYS A 109 11.34 2.58 -7.13
C LYS A 109 11.18 1.37 -6.21
N GLN A 110 10.38 1.47 -5.16
CA GLN A 110 10.16 0.38 -4.21
C GLN A 110 9.40 -0.78 -4.86
N MET A 111 8.44 -0.45 -5.74
CA MET A 111 7.73 -1.47 -6.50
C MET A 111 8.61 -2.16 -7.54
N ASP A 112 9.55 -1.41 -8.17
CA ASP A 112 10.52 -1.98 -9.10
C ASP A 112 11.42 -2.99 -8.40
N GLN A 113 11.87 -2.70 -7.18
CA GLN A 113 12.69 -3.61 -6.37
C GLN A 113 11.96 -4.90 -5.98
N LEU A 114 10.65 -4.81 -5.66
CA LEU A 114 9.85 -5.98 -5.29
C LEU A 114 9.40 -6.82 -6.49
N GLN A 115 9.45 -6.27 -7.69
CA GLN A 115 8.96 -6.93 -8.91
C GLN A 115 10.08 -7.65 -9.70
N ASP A 116 11.30 -7.77 -9.16
CA ASP A 116 12.36 -8.55 -9.78
C ASP A 116 11.96 -10.03 -9.95
N GLU A 117 12.68 -10.77 -10.81
CA GLU A 117 12.33 -12.14 -11.25
C GLU A 117 11.98 -13.12 -10.11
N ASP A 118 12.55 -12.91 -8.91
CA ASP A 118 12.29 -13.70 -7.71
C ASP A 118 11.55 -12.90 -6.62
N GLY A 119 10.98 -11.75 -6.96
CA GLY A 119 10.31 -10.85 -6.01
C GLY A 119 8.93 -11.35 -5.55
N PRO A 120 8.42 -10.83 -4.42
CA PRO A 120 7.16 -11.29 -3.82
C PRO A 120 5.90 -10.79 -4.55
N VAL A 121 6.02 -9.86 -5.50
CA VAL A 121 4.86 -9.30 -6.22
C VAL A 121 4.32 -10.32 -7.22
N VAL A 122 3.05 -10.66 -7.08
CA VAL A 122 2.37 -11.57 -8.01
C VAL A 122 2.25 -10.91 -9.38
N ASP A 123 2.59 -11.66 -10.43
CA ASP A 123 2.56 -11.17 -11.80
C ASP A 123 1.19 -10.60 -12.19
N GLY A 124 1.22 -9.41 -12.81
CA GLY A 124 0.02 -8.72 -13.28
C GLY A 124 -0.81 -8.01 -12.20
N THR A 125 -0.38 -8.04 -10.94
CA THR A 125 -1.11 -7.38 -9.84
C THR A 125 -0.66 -5.96 -9.54
N ARG A 126 0.46 -5.52 -10.10
CA ARG A 126 0.94 -4.14 -9.93
C ARG A 126 0.14 -3.16 -10.76
N HIS A 127 -0.43 -2.14 -10.11
CA HIS A 127 -1.20 -1.09 -10.74
C HIS A 127 -0.80 0.30 -10.26
N ASN A 128 -0.76 1.28 -11.15
CA ASN A 128 -0.67 2.69 -10.79
C ASN A 128 -2.07 3.18 -10.43
N VAL A 129 -2.30 3.46 -9.15
CA VAL A 129 -3.63 3.81 -8.61
C VAL A 129 -3.91 5.30 -8.76
N VAL A 130 -2.92 6.15 -8.42
CA VAL A 130 -3.04 7.61 -8.48
C VAL A 130 -1.73 8.24 -8.93
N ASN A 131 -1.82 9.45 -9.50
CA ASN A 131 -0.67 10.30 -9.75
C ASN A 131 -0.53 11.33 -8.63
N ASN A 132 0.70 11.59 -8.22
CA ASN A 132 1.01 12.62 -7.25
C ASN A 132 1.66 13.83 -7.93
N GLN A 133 1.47 15.02 -7.36
CA GLN A 133 2.08 16.26 -7.82
C GLN A 133 2.63 17.04 -6.63
N VAL A 134 3.80 17.66 -6.82
CA VAL A 134 4.33 18.62 -5.86
C VAL A 134 3.64 19.95 -6.05
N CYS A 135 3.16 20.53 -4.96
CA CYS A 135 2.49 21.82 -4.95
C CYS A 135 3.29 22.82 -4.12
N LEU A 136 3.38 24.05 -4.60
CA LEU A 136 3.79 25.18 -3.79
C LEU A 136 2.56 25.70 -3.02
N VAL A 137 2.64 25.74 -1.71
CA VAL A 137 1.52 26.14 -0.85
C VAL A 137 1.88 27.31 0.04
N THR A 138 0.91 28.14 0.33
CA THR A 138 0.98 29.23 1.31
C THR A 138 -0.35 29.30 2.07
N TRP A 139 -0.33 29.81 3.30
CA TRP A 139 -1.61 29.95 4.01
C TRP A 139 -2.37 31.18 3.53
N LYS A 140 -3.67 31.12 3.61
CA LYS A 140 -4.56 32.22 3.26
C LYS A 140 -4.26 33.45 4.14
N GLY A 141 -3.96 34.59 3.51
CA GLY A 141 -3.61 35.81 4.23
C GLY A 141 -2.13 35.94 4.61
N SER A 142 -1.24 35.10 4.06
CA SER A 142 0.22 35.17 4.30
C SER A 142 0.85 36.51 3.88
N GLY A 143 0.20 37.24 2.98
CA GLY A 143 0.76 38.50 2.39
C GLY A 143 2.01 38.25 1.54
N THR A 144 2.27 37.01 1.11
CA THR A 144 3.38 36.72 0.21
C THR A 144 3.11 37.26 -1.19
N GLU A 145 4.18 37.75 -1.84
CA GLU A 145 4.15 38.14 -3.26
C GLU A 145 4.45 36.95 -4.20
N VAL A 146 4.70 35.79 -3.65
CA VAL A 146 4.96 34.58 -4.44
C VAL A 146 3.67 34.09 -5.08
N THR A 147 3.68 33.97 -6.39
CA THR A 147 2.53 33.51 -7.19
C THR A 147 2.79 32.15 -7.86
N GLY A 148 4.03 31.71 -7.88
CA GLY A 148 4.43 30.44 -8.49
C GLY A 148 5.89 30.12 -8.24
N LEU A 149 6.36 29.03 -8.85
CA LEU A 149 7.73 28.58 -8.69
C LEU A 149 8.75 29.61 -9.20
N SER A 150 8.43 30.30 -10.31
CA SER A 150 9.34 31.27 -10.95
C SER A 150 9.69 32.49 -10.09
N ASP A 151 8.87 32.82 -9.12
CA ASP A 151 9.07 33.97 -8.24
C ASP A 151 9.19 33.57 -6.75
N ILE A 152 9.47 32.29 -6.49
CA ILE A 152 9.62 31.74 -5.13
C ILE A 152 10.72 32.45 -4.32
N GLY A 153 11.73 33.02 -5.00
CA GLY A 153 12.79 33.86 -4.40
C GLY A 153 12.28 35.13 -3.70
N LYS A 154 11.05 35.56 -3.95
CA LYS A 154 10.42 36.68 -3.22
C LYS A 154 9.90 36.29 -1.84
N ALA A 155 9.90 35.02 -1.49
CA ALA A 155 9.47 34.56 -0.18
C ALA A 155 10.41 35.06 0.92
N LYS A 156 9.87 35.35 2.10
CA LYS A 156 10.70 35.65 3.29
C LYS A 156 11.42 34.41 3.80
N SER A 157 10.78 33.27 3.70
CA SER A 157 11.35 31.95 3.99
C SER A 157 10.54 30.87 3.30
N ILE A 158 11.17 29.73 3.07
CA ILE A 158 10.59 28.54 2.44
C ILE A 158 10.78 27.36 3.38
N ALA A 159 9.76 26.53 3.53
CA ALA A 159 9.89 25.19 4.10
C ALA A 159 10.14 24.22 2.94
N LEU A 160 11.21 23.43 3.02
CA LEU A 160 11.64 22.51 2.00
C LEU A 160 11.99 21.17 2.64
N ALA A 161 11.45 20.10 2.10
CA ALA A 161 11.80 18.76 2.56
C ALA A 161 13.24 18.38 2.14
N ASP A 162 13.88 17.54 2.97
CA ASP A 162 15.19 16.98 2.69
C ASP A 162 15.23 16.21 1.35
N GLY A 163 16.40 16.21 0.69
CA GLY A 163 16.59 15.55 -0.60
C GLY A 163 16.46 14.02 -0.55
N SER A 164 16.58 13.41 0.62
CA SER A 164 16.43 11.96 0.80
C SER A 164 14.99 11.48 0.75
N VAL A 165 14.03 12.38 1.06
CA VAL A 165 12.60 12.03 1.03
C VAL A 165 11.97 12.36 -0.34
N PRO A 166 10.92 11.62 -0.77
CA PRO A 166 10.35 11.76 -2.11
C PRO A 166 9.93 13.19 -2.48
N VAL A 167 9.23 13.91 -1.60
CA VAL A 167 8.77 15.26 -1.89
C VAL A 167 9.93 16.24 -2.04
N GLY A 168 11.00 16.10 -1.26
CA GLY A 168 12.21 16.90 -1.38
C GLY A 168 12.94 16.65 -2.70
N LYS A 169 13.04 15.39 -3.12
CA LYS A 169 13.61 14.99 -4.41
C LYS A 169 12.78 15.55 -5.57
N TYR A 170 11.46 15.41 -5.54
CA TYR A 170 10.58 15.92 -6.60
C TYR A 170 10.59 17.45 -6.67
N THR A 171 10.72 18.13 -5.53
CA THR A 171 10.83 19.60 -5.51
C THR A 171 12.13 20.05 -6.18
N ARG A 172 13.26 19.41 -5.89
CA ARG A 172 14.55 19.69 -6.55
C ARG A 172 14.48 19.43 -8.05
N GLN A 173 13.86 18.32 -8.45
CA GLN A 173 13.64 18.03 -9.86
C GLN A 173 12.77 19.09 -10.55
N ALA A 174 11.73 19.58 -9.89
CA ALA A 174 10.89 20.65 -10.43
C ALA A 174 11.69 21.96 -10.62
N MET A 175 12.57 22.30 -9.67
CA MET A 175 13.45 23.47 -9.77
C MET A 175 14.48 23.32 -10.90
N VAL A 176 15.06 22.14 -11.09
CA VAL A 176 15.95 21.85 -12.24
C VAL A 176 15.18 21.97 -13.56
N ASN A 177 13.98 21.40 -13.63
CA ASN A 177 13.16 21.47 -14.84
C ASN A 177 12.72 22.90 -15.18
N ALA A 178 12.56 23.75 -14.15
CA ALA A 178 12.27 25.18 -14.31
C ALA A 178 13.51 26.02 -14.63
N GLY A 179 14.71 25.43 -14.72
CA GLY A 179 15.96 26.13 -14.99
C GLY A 179 16.45 26.99 -13.83
N MET A 180 16.02 26.72 -12.62
CA MET A 180 16.42 27.46 -11.41
C MET A 180 17.67 26.83 -10.77
N LEU A 181 17.94 25.58 -11.06
CA LEU A 181 19.08 24.82 -10.60
C LEU A 181 19.74 24.10 -11.78
N ASP A 182 21.03 23.86 -11.67
CA ASP A 182 21.77 23.11 -12.68
C ASP A 182 21.31 21.65 -12.76
N LYS A 183 21.45 21.05 -13.95
CA LYS A 183 21.16 19.64 -14.16
C LYS A 183 22.26 18.79 -13.52
N VAL A 184 21.83 17.82 -12.71
CA VAL A 184 22.70 16.84 -12.04
C VAL A 184 22.15 15.43 -12.27
N ASP A 185 22.99 14.42 -12.13
CA ASP A 185 22.61 13.01 -12.31
C ASP A 185 21.62 12.57 -11.22
N ASP A 186 21.84 13.01 -9.98
CA ASP A 186 20.92 12.74 -8.86
C ASP A 186 20.55 14.03 -8.13
N VAL A 187 19.34 14.48 -8.37
CA VAL A 187 18.82 15.72 -7.75
C VAL A 187 18.72 15.63 -6.22
N SER A 188 18.76 14.46 -5.63
CA SER A 188 18.79 14.31 -4.17
C SER A 188 20.08 14.84 -3.53
N GLN A 189 21.15 14.97 -4.33
CA GLN A 189 22.43 15.52 -3.90
C GLN A 189 22.46 17.04 -3.86
N ILE A 190 21.50 17.73 -4.48
CA ILE A 190 21.41 19.19 -4.43
C ILE A 190 21.13 19.62 -2.98
N THR A 191 22.06 20.34 -2.42
CA THR A 191 21.99 20.80 -1.03
C THR A 191 21.03 21.96 -0.84
N THR A 192 20.56 22.13 0.39
CA THR A 192 19.74 23.27 0.78
C THR A 192 20.48 24.59 0.58
N SER A 193 21.83 24.61 0.74
CA SER A 193 22.65 25.79 0.52
C SER A 193 22.70 26.22 -0.95
N GLU A 194 22.83 25.26 -1.89
CA GLU A 194 22.79 25.53 -3.33
C GLU A 194 21.41 26.08 -3.75
N ILE A 195 20.34 25.52 -3.20
CA ILE A 195 18.99 26.03 -3.45
C ILE A 195 18.84 27.46 -2.89
N GLN A 196 19.33 27.71 -1.69
CA GLN A 196 19.30 29.04 -1.08
C GLN A 196 20.04 30.07 -1.92
N GLU A 197 21.22 29.74 -2.43
CA GLU A 197 22.01 30.60 -3.31
C GLU A 197 21.25 30.88 -4.62
N ALA A 198 20.74 29.84 -5.27
CA ALA A 198 19.97 29.96 -6.52
C ALA A 198 18.71 30.82 -6.37
N LEU A 199 18.11 30.84 -5.18
CA LEU A 199 16.95 31.67 -4.86
C LEU A 199 17.28 33.08 -4.31
N GLY A 200 18.54 33.51 -4.44
CA GLY A 200 18.95 34.86 -4.00
C GLY A 200 19.06 34.99 -2.47
N GLY A 201 19.35 33.93 -1.76
CA GLY A 201 19.58 33.94 -0.32
C GLY A 201 18.32 33.81 0.54
N VAL A 202 17.20 33.37 -0.02
CA VAL A 202 15.96 33.10 0.73
C VAL A 202 16.21 32.09 1.84
N LYS A 203 15.76 32.43 3.05
CA LYS A 203 15.90 31.49 4.18
C LYS A 203 15.13 30.21 3.91
N ILE A 204 15.82 29.07 3.95
CA ILE A 204 15.21 27.75 3.83
C ILE A 204 15.15 27.11 5.23
N ASN A 205 13.98 26.61 5.60
CA ASN A 205 13.76 25.76 6.76
C ASN A 205 13.59 24.33 6.25
N GLU A 206 14.62 23.53 6.42
CA GLU A 206 14.58 22.13 6.03
C GLU A 206 13.70 21.34 7.00
N CYS A 207 12.88 20.43 6.48
CA CYS A 207 12.03 19.53 7.23
C CYS A 207 12.20 18.10 6.71
N ALA A 208 12.14 17.16 7.64
CA ALA A 208 12.23 15.72 7.36
C ALA A 208 10.88 15.16 6.85
#